data_ad3496e69731088929f955794ba9deec
#
_entry.id   ad3496e69731088929f955794ba9deec
#
_cell.length_a   1.000
_cell.length_b   1.000
_cell.length_c   1.000
_cell.angle_alpha   90.00
_cell.angle_beta   90.00
_cell.angle_gamma   90.00
#
_symmetry.space_group_name_H-M   'P 1'
#
loop_
_entity.id
_entity.type
_entity.pdbx_description
1 polymer ?
#
loop_
_entity_poly.entity_id
_entity_poly.type
_entity_poly.pdbx_seq_one_letter_code
_entity_poly.pdbx_strand_id
1 'polypeptide(L)'
;MKIKHLFLLIFPILAVALVACNKKEDITTSTEYVTQVQEKEESTSLINGEGMTIESRVLTPEGFTRGEAKEGGFTAFLRGYAVKEAEAPVLLYDKREKGNQSAHVAVLKLPLEQEDLQQCADSVMRVYAEYFYHEKKYDQIAFHFTNGF
;
A
#
# COMPACT_ATOMS: atom_id res chain seq x y z
N MET A 1 -59.12 49.98 7.17
CA MET A 1 -60.44 49.34 7.28
C MET A 1 -60.21 47.88 7.72
N LYS A 2 -60.51 47.61 9.00
CA LYS A 2 -61.26 46.45 9.56
C LYS A 2 -60.68 45.05 9.14
N ILE A 3 -60.48 44.06 9.96
CA ILE A 3 -60.97 43.61 11.30
C ILE A 3 -60.14 42.38 11.64
N LYS A 4 -59.45 42.28 12.79
CA LYS A 4 -59.63 41.37 13.93
C LYS A 4 -60.30 40.00 13.62
N HIS A 5 -59.59 38.96 14.03
CA HIS A 5 -60.09 37.87 14.91
C HIS A 5 -58.87 36.93 15.16
N LEU A 6 -58.29 37.00 16.20
CA LEU A 6 -58.25 36.32 17.49
C LEU A 6 -59.03 34.97 17.50
N PHE A 7 -58.29 33.87 17.40
CA PHE A 7 -58.77 32.58 17.87
C PHE A 7 -57.71 31.91 18.77
N LEU A 8 -58.04 32.02 20.03
CA LEU A 8 -57.38 31.33 21.12
C LEU A 8 -57.99 29.93 21.18
N LEU A 9 -57.23 28.87 20.94
CA LEU A 9 -57.64 27.50 21.25
C LEU A 9 -56.52 26.77 21.95
N ILE A 10 -56.58 26.79 23.20
CA ILE A 10 -56.43 25.77 24.25
C ILE A 10 -55.72 24.49 23.77
N PHE A 11 -54.49 24.37 24.21
CA PHE A 11 -53.70 23.16 24.17
C PHE A 11 -54.02 22.26 25.38
N PRO A 12 -54.35 20.99 25.20
CA PRO A 12 -54.24 20.03 26.29
C PRO A 12 -52.77 19.55 26.38
N ILE A 13 -52.25 19.71 27.56
CA ILE A 13 -50.96 19.19 28.00
C ILE A 13 -51.03 17.65 27.97
N LEU A 14 -50.38 17.02 26.99
CA LEU A 14 -50.12 15.61 27.03
C LEU A 14 -48.72 15.38 27.63
N ALA A 15 -48.71 15.07 28.91
CA ALA A 15 -47.53 14.66 29.63
C ALA A 15 -47.10 13.29 29.10
N VAL A 16 -46.15 13.29 28.19
CA VAL A 16 -45.44 12.05 27.81
C VAL A 16 -44.41 11.81 28.90
N ALA A 17 -44.66 10.83 29.73
CA ALA A 17 -43.66 10.29 30.65
C ALA A 17 -42.52 9.70 29.88
N LEU A 18 -41.39 10.39 29.84
CA LEU A 18 -40.11 9.84 29.43
C LEU A 18 -39.67 8.80 30.46
N VAL A 19 -40.02 7.54 30.22
CA VAL A 19 -39.34 6.42 30.86
C VAL A 19 -37.92 6.40 30.32
N ALA A 20 -37.02 7.00 31.06
CA ALA A 20 -35.59 6.81 30.88
C ALA A 20 -35.28 5.34 31.18
N CYS A 21 -35.29 4.50 30.18
CA CYS A 21 -34.59 3.22 30.23
C CYS A 21 -33.10 3.52 30.35
N ASN A 22 -32.64 3.62 31.58
CA ASN A 22 -31.22 3.61 31.92
C ASN A 22 -30.72 2.18 31.75
N LYS A 23 -30.51 1.77 30.48
CA LYS A 23 -29.73 0.60 30.18
C LYS A 23 -28.29 1.01 30.41
N LYS A 24 -27.76 0.68 31.58
CA LYS A 24 -26.32 0.51 31.73
C LYS A 24 -25.93 -0.58 30.76
N GLU A 25 -25.56 -0.22 29.55
CA GLU A 25 -24.78 -1.12 28.69
C GLU A 25 -23.44 -1.31 29.36
N ASP A 26 -23.16 -2.55 29.66
CA ASP A 26 -21.94 -2.96 30.32
C ASP A 26 -20.74 -2.56 29.42
N ILE A 27 -20.01 -1.51 29.85
CA ILE A 27 -18.77 -1.03 29.20
C ILE A 27 -17.75 -2.17 29.09
N THR A 28 -17.91 -3.23 29.87
CA THR A 28 -17.06 -4.42 29.85
C THR A 28 -17.09 -5.13 28.50
N THR A 29 -18.26 -5.21 27.83
CA THR A 29 -18.39 -5.91 26.54
C THR A 29 -17.69 -5.16 25.41
N SER A 30 -17.75 -3.84 25.41
CA SER A 30 -17.06 -3.07 24.35
C SER A 30 -15.55 -3.03 24.54
N THR A 31 -15.06 -3.05 25.79
CA THR A 31 -13.61 -3.11 26.06
C THR A 31 -13.04 -4.47 25.72
N GLU A 32 -13.77 -5.55 26.01
CA GLU A 32 -13.36 -6.92 25.68
C GLU A 32 -13.37 -7.15 24.16
N TYR A 33 -14.37 -6.61 23.44
CA TYR A 33 -14.42 -6.66 21.99
C TYR A 33 -13.27 -5.86 21.33
N VAL A 34 -12.98 -4.67 21.84
CA VAL A 34 -11.86 -3.85 21.35
C VAL A 34 -10.52 -4.54 21.64
N THR A 35 -10.37 -5.16 22.81
CA THR A 35 -9.14 -5.91 23.15
C THR A 35 -9.00 -7.14 22.27
N GLN A 36 -10.07 -7.88 21.99
CA GLN A 36 -10.03 -9.05 21.08
C GLN A 36 -9.77 -8.65 19.63
N VAL A 37 -10.27 -7.49 19.18
CA VAL A 37 -9.98 -6.97 17.85
C VAL A 37 -8.53 -6.50 17.77
N GLN A 38 -7.98 -5.92 18.83
CA GLN A 38 -6.57 -5.51 18.87
C GLN A 38 -5.61 -6.70 18.99
N GLU A 39 -5.96 -7.78 19.68
CA GLU A 39 -5.16 -9.02 19.69
C GLU A 39 -5.19 -9.76 18.34
N LYS A 40 -6.19 -9.53 17.48
CA LYS A 40 -6.27 -10.12 16.14
C LYS A 40 -5.57 -9.30 15.06
N GLU A 41 -5.19 -8.08 15.37
CA GLU A 41 -4.39 -7.18 14.52
C GLU A 41 -2.91 -7.14 14.94
N GLU A 42 -2.34 -8.25 15.39
CA GLU A 42 -0.93 -8.47 15.19
C GLU A 42 -0.75 -8.77 13.70
N SER A 43 -0.90 -7.72 12.90
CA SER A 43 -0.63 -7.69 11.48
C SER A 43 0.82 -8.13 11.31
N THR A 44 1.03 -9.40 11.03
CA THR A 44 2.35 -9.91 10.68
C THR A 44 2.84 -9.05 9.53
N SER A 45 3.83 -8.22 9.78
CA SER A 45 4.37 -7.34 8.76
C SER A 45 4.78 -8.19 7.56
N LEU A 46 4.20 -7.90 6.40
CA LEU A 46 4.58 -8.56 5.15
C LEU A 46 5.94 -8.07 4.62
N ILE A 47 6.58 -7.15 5.35
CA ILE A 47 7.88 -6.61 4.97
C ILE A 47 8.93 -7.07 5.99
N ASN A 48 9.89 -7.83 5.49
CA ASN A 48 11.06 -8.26 6.26
C ASN A 48 12.23 -7.30 6.01
N GLY A 49 12.55 -6.46 6.99
CA GLY A 49 13.64 -5.48 6.89
C GLY A 49 15.01 -6.09 6.60
N GLU A 50 15.26 -7.32 7.05
CA GLU A 50 16.53 -8.04 6.82
C GLU A 50 16.63 -8.67 5.43
N GLY A 51 15.53 -8.74 4.68
CA GLY A 51 15.51 -9.32 3.34
C GLY A 51 16.32 -8.48 2.35
N MET A 52 17.25 -9.10 1.64
CA MET A 52 18.15 -8.44 0.68
C MET A 52 17.80 -8.71 -0.77
N THR A 53 16.69 -9.41 -1.04
CA THR A 53 16.10 -9.62 -2.35
C THR A 53 14.62 -9.26 -2.33
N ILE A 54 13.99 -9.10 -3.49
CA ILE A 54 12.54 -8.85 -3.55
C ILE A 54 11.78 -9.96 -2.81
N GLU A 55 12.13 -11.23 -3.03
CA GLU A 55 11.43 -12.36 -2.41
C GLU A 55 11.60 -12.41 -0.90
N SER A 56 12.79 -12.15 -0.40
CA SER A 56 13.07 -12.17 1.05
C SER A 56 12.58 -10.90 1.77
N ARG A 57 12.45 -9.78 1.06
CA ARG A 57 11.93 -8.51 1.60
C ARG A 57 10.42 -8.51 1.71
N VAL A 58 9.71 -9.01 0.70
CA VAL A 58 8.25 -9.01 0.65
C VAL A 58 7.78 -10.43 0.95
N LEU A 59 7.14 -10.63 2.08
CA LEU A 59 6.63 -11.94 2.51
C LEU A 59 5.24 -12.22 1.92
N THR A 60 4.84 -13.48 1.89
CA THR A 60 3.47 -13.86 1.55
C THR A 60 2.56 -13.77 2.78
N PRO A 61 1.30 -13.35 2.63
CA PRO A 61 0.32 -13.44 3.71
C PRO A 61 0.14 -14.87 4.21
N GLU A 62 -0.31 -15.01 5.44
CA GLU A 62 -0.66 -16.32 5.99
C GLU A 62 -1.70 -17.02 5.11
N GLY A 63 -1.55 -18.31 4.92
CA GLY A 63 -2.42 -19.13 4.06
C GLY A 63 -2.13 -18.99 2.55
N PHE A 64 -1.19 -18.15 2.15
CA PHE A 64 -0.79 -18.02 0.75
C PHE A 64 0.63 -18.55 0.51
N THR A 65 0.82 -19.12 -0.66
CA THR A 65 2.14 -19.56 -1.13
C THR A 65 2.45 -18.90 -2.46
N ARG A 66 3.73 -18.66 -2.71
CA ARG A 66 4.15 -18.15 -4.03
C ARG A 66 3.95 -19.25 -5.07
N GLY A 67 3.43 -18.87 -6.22
CA GLY A 67 3.44 -19.76 -7.38
C GLY A 67 4.87 -20.14 -7.77
N GLU A 68 5.04 -21.22 -8.53
CA GLU A 68 6.34 -21.65 -9.00
C GLU A 68 6.99 -20.60 -9.90
N ALA A 69 8.31 -20.44 -9.78
CA ALA A 69 9.12 -19.62 -10.66
C ALA A 69 10.04 -20.53 -11.44
N LYS A 70 9.85 -20.56 -12.76
CA LYS A 70 10.70 -21.35 -13.65
C LYS A 70 12.15 -20.82 -13.57
N GLU A 71 13.11 -21.73 -13.41
CA GLU A 71 14.53 -21.39 -13.49
C GLU A 71 14.87 -20.72 -14.83
N GLY A 72 15.68 -19.66 -14.81
CA GLY A 72 15.99 -18.85 -15.99
C GLY A 72 14.79 -18.03 -16.52
N GLY A 73 13.65 -18.02 -15.79
CA GLY A 73 12.49 -17.19 -16.12
C GLY A 73 12.55 -15.82 -15.45
N PHE A 74 11.85 -14.85 -16.03
CA PHE A 74 11.81 -13.48 -15.50
C PHE A 74 11.31 -13.41 -14.03
N THR A 75 10.34 -14.25 -13.66
CA THR A 75 9.85 -14.31 -12.27
C THR A 75 10.95 -14.72 -11.29
N ALA A 76 11.77 -15.75 -11.64
CA ALA A 76 12.87 -16.18 -10.79
C ALA A 76 13.95 -15.07 -10.70
N PHE A 77 14.30 -14.47 -11.82
CA PHE A 77 15.21 -13.34 -11.89
C PHE A 77 14.74 -12.18 -11.00
N LEU A 78 13.47 -11.77 -11.13
CA LEU A 78 12.91 -10.67 -10.37
C LEU A 78 12.84 -10.96 -8.87
N ARG A 79 12.48 -12.19 -8.47
CA ARG A 79 12.47 -12.59 -7.06
C ARG A 79 13.85 -12.52 -6.42
N GLY A 80 14.87 -12.93 -7.16
CA GLY A 80 16.26 -12.85 -6.72
C GLY A 80 16.88 -11.45 -6.84
N TYR A 81 16.16 -10.47 -7.40
CA TYR A 81 16.73 -9.15 -7.61
C TYR A 81 17.09 -8.48 -6.28
N ALA A 82 18.34 -7.98 -6.20
CA ALA A 82 18.86 -7.41 -4.98
C ALA A 82 18.18 -6.07 -4.62
N VAL A 83 17.87 -5.89 -3.35
CA VAL A 83 17.38 -4.65 -2.78
C VAL A 83 18.40 -4.05 -1.83
N LYS A 84 18.31 -2.75 -1.58
CA LYS A 84 19.11 -2.05 -0.58
C LYS A 84 18.61 -2.40 0.84
N GLU A 85 19.35 -1.98 1.83
CA GLU A 85 18.97 -2.10 3.24
C GLU A 85 17.57 -1.51 3.48
N ALA A 86 16.93 -1.92 4.57
CA ALA A 86 15.69 -1.32 4.99
C ALA A 86 15.86 0.20 5.12
N GLU A 87 14.80 0.94 4.81
CA GLU A 87 14.78 2.41 4.92
C GLU A 87 15.77 3.16 4.00
N ALA A 88 16.45 2.44 3.08
CA ALA A 88 17.27 3.11 2.08
C ALA A 88 16.44 4.12 1.30
N PRO A 89 16.88 5.39 1.17
CA PRO A 89 16.09 6.41 0.53
C PRO A 89 15.98 6.20 -0.99
N VAL A 90 14.83 6.53 -1.54
CA VAL A 90 14.68 6.69 -2.99
C VAL A 90 15.36 7.98 -3.40
N LEU A 91 16.34 7.86 -4.29
CA LEU A 91 17.11 8.99 -4.79
C LEU A 91 16.68 9.37 -6.21
N LEU A 92 16.75 10.66 -6.50
CA LEU A 92 16.69 11.21 -7.84
C LEU A 92 18.03 10.99 -8.56
N TYR A 93 18.08 11.23 -9.87
CA TYR A 93 19.30 11.08 -10.69
C TYR A 93 20.48 11.93 -10.16
N ASP A 94 20.19 13.10 -9.58
CA ASP A 94 21.16 14.02 -8.99
C ASP A 94 21.53 13.70 -7.54
N LYS A 95 21.17 12.50 -7.06
CA LYS A 95 21.39 11.97 -5.70
C LYS A 95 20.63 12.67 -4.58
N ARG A 96 19.76 13.63 -4.88
CA ARG A 96 18.85 14.17 -3.88
C ARG A 96 17.77 13.15 -3.53
N GLU A 97 17.31 13.18 -2.31
CA GLU A 97 16.19 12.33 -1.90
C GLU A 97 14.89 12.77 -2.59
N LYS A 98 14.09 11.79 -3.03
CA LYS A 98 12.74 12.05 -3.53
C LYS A 98 11.86 12.57 -2.39
N GLY A 99 11.00 13.54 -2.68
CA GLY A 99 10.19 14.21 -1.65
C GLY A 99 9.25 13.28 -0.86
N ASN A 100 8.79 12.19 -1.45
CA ASN A 100 7.98 11.19 -0.76
C ASN A 100 8.79 9.91 -0.52
N GLN A 101 9.16 9.67 0.73
CA GLN A 101 9.89 8.48 1.16
C GLN A 101 8.98 7.41 1.80
N SER A 102 7.69 7.70 2.04
CA SER A 102 6.79 6.76 2.71
C SER A 102 6.04 5.81 1.76
N ALA A 103 6.19 5.98 0.44
CA ALA A 103 5.44 5.25 -0.56
C ALA A 103 6.16 4.00 -1.10
N HIS A 104 7.28 3.59 -0.52
CA HIS A 104 8.04 2.41 -0.96
C HIS A 104 8.32 1.47 0.20
N VAL A 105 8.49 0.19 -0.11
CA VAL A 105 8.85 -0.87 0.84
C VAL A 105 10.25 -1.43 0.61
N ALA A 106 10.82 -1.15 -0.53
CA ALA A 106 12.19 -1.51 -0.89
C ALA A 106 12.70 -0.63 -2.04
N VAL A 107 14.00 -0.47 -2.11
CA VAL A 107 14.70 0.16 -3.23
C VAL A 107 15.59 -0.87 -3.90
N LEU A 108 15.42 -1.08 -5.21
CA LEU A 108 16.25 -2.00 -5.97
C LEU A 108 17.71 -1.52 -6.03
N LYS A 109 18.67 -2.43 -6.05
CA LYS A 109 20.10 -2.11 -6.27
C LYS A 109 20.39 -1.80 -7.74
N LEU A 110 19.56 -0.91 -8.31
CA LEU A 110 19.81 -0.33 -9.62
C LEU A 110 20.76 0.86 -9.49
N PRO A 111 21.84 0.94 -10.28
CA PRO A 111 22.64 2.16 -10.36
C PRO A 111 21.81 3.34 -10.82
N LEU A 112 22.05 4.52 -10.24
CA LEU A 112 21.44 5.75 -10.73
C LEU A 112 22.08 6.16 -12.05
N GLU A 113 21.24 6.64 -12.96
CA GLU A 113 21.72 7.31 -14.17
C GLU A 113 22.28 8.70 -13.82
N GLN A 114 23.08 9.25 -14.74
CA GLN A 114 23.67 10.58 -14.54
C GLN A 114 22.74 11.71 -14.99
N GLU A 115 21.67 11.39 -15.68
CA GLU A 115 20.66 12.30 -16.19
C GLU A 115 19.27 11.79 -15.85
N ASP A 116 18.25 12.64 -15.96
CA ASP A 116 16.85 12.29 -15.68
C ASP A 116 16.23 11.45 -16.81
N LEU A 117 16.78 10.26 -17.01
CA LEU A 117 16.42 9.33 -18.09
C LEU A 117 15.59 8.14 -17.60
N GLN A 118 15.34 8.04 -16.30
CA GLN A 118 14.66 6.86 -15.73
C GLN A 118 13.42 7.26 -14.95
N GLN A 119 12.28 7.24 -15.61
CA GLN A 119 10.95 7.33 -14.99
C GLN A 119 10.41 5.93 -14.69
N CYS A 120 9.15 5.80 -14.24
CA CYS A 120 8.59 4.51 -13.83
C CYS A 120 8.56 3.46 -14.95
N ALA A 121 8.19 3.83 -16.18
CA ALA A 121 8.18 2.91 -17.33
C ALA A 121 9.60 2.49 -17.73
N ASP A 122 10.54 3.43 -17.72
CA ASP A 122 11.94 3.17 -18.08
C ASP A 122 12.59 2.22 -17.08
N SER A 123 12.24 2.29 -15.81
CA SER A 123 12.70 1.34 -14.79
C SER A 123 12.25 -0.09 -15.09
N VAL A 124 11.02 -0.27 -15.56
CA VAL A 124 10.50 -1.59 -15.96
C VAL A 124 11.25 -2.10 -17.18
N MET A 125 11.41 -1.28 -18.23
CA MET A 125 12.16 -1.64 -19.44
C MET A 125 13.61 -2.00 -19.11
N ARG A 126 14.24 -1.26 -18.23
CA ARG A 126 15.60 -1.53 -17.79
C ARG A 126 15.72 -2.89 -17.08
N VAL A 127 14.82 -3.22 -16.15
CA VAL A 127 14.85 -4.52 -15.46
C VAL A 127 14.64 -5.67 -16.45
N TYR A 128 13.79 -5.49 -17.47
CA TYR A 128 13.65 -6.48 -18.54
C TYR A 128 14.92 -6.60 -19.39
N ALA A 129 15.56 -5.50 -19.74
CA ALA A 129 16.83 -5.53 -20.48
C ALA A 129 17.93 -6.24 -19.68
N GLU A 130 18.03 -5.98 -18.37
CA GLU A 130 18.98 -6.66 -17.49
C GLU A 130 18.69 -8.17 -17.41
N TYR A 131 17.43 -8.57 -17.35
CA TYR A 131 17.05 -9.98 -17.40
C TYR A 131 17.49 -10.64 -18.72
N PHE A 132 17.16 -10.05 -19.86
CA PHE A 132 17.57 -10.61 -21.14
C PHE A 132 19.09 -10.65 -21.30
N TYR A 133 19.79 -9.64 -20.81
CA TYR A 133 21.23 -9.60 -20.79
C TYR A 133 21.84 -10.72 -19.94
N HIS A 134 21.29 -10.93 -18.73
CA HIS A 134 21.67 -12.00 -17.81
C HIS A 134 21.48 -13.39 -18.45
N GLU A 135 20.37 -13.59 -19.13
CA GLU A 135 20.03 -14.82 -19.82
C GLU A 135 20.73 -14.97 -21.20
N LYS A 136 21.61 -14.02 -21.57
CA LYS A 136 22.30 -13.97 -22.87
C LYS A 136 21.36 -13.95 -24.09
N LYS A 137 20.15 -13.43 -23.89
CA LYS A 137 19.13 -13.24 -24.94
C LYS A 137 19.19 -11.84 -25.52
N TYR A 138 20.35 -11.47 -26.05
CA TYR A 138 20.66 -10.11 -26.49
C TYR A 138 19.77 -9.64 -27.64
N ASP A 139 19.32 -10.57 -28.48
CA ASP A 139 18.37 -10.33 -29.57
C ASP A 139 16.98 -9.91 -29.09
N GLN A 140 16.65 -10.13 -27.82
CA GLN A 140 15.39 -9.73 -27.22
C GLN A 140 15.45 -8.37 -26.51
N ILE A 141 16.63 -7.75 -26.47
CA ILE A 141 16.79 -6.39 -25.95
C ILE A 141 16.48 -5.39 -27.05
N ALA A 142 15.19 -5.18 -27.29
CA ALA A 142 14.71 -4.22 -28.29
C ALA A 142 13.49 -3.50 -27.73
N PHE A 143 13.53 -2.18 -27.72
CA PHE A 143 12.44 -1.33 -27.28
C PHE A 143 12.15 -0.27 -28.35
N HIS A 144 10.89 0.02 -28.57
CA HIS A 144 10.46 1.05 -29.50
C HIS A 144 10.16 2.34 -28.76
N PHE A 145 10.43 3.45 -29.40
CA PHE A 145 9.89 4.73 -28.93
C PHE A 145 8.37 4.76 -29.01
N THR A 146 7.73 5.60 -28.25
CA THR A 146 6.27 5.76 -28.23
C THR A 146 5.66 6.16 -29.57
N ASN A 147 6.46 6.69 -30.49
CA ASN A 147 6.09 7.03 -31.87
C ASN A 147 6.27 5.86 -32.86
N GLY A 148 6.66 4.67 -32.38
CA GLY A 148 6.77 3.47 -33.20
C GLY A 148 8.11 3.29 -33.95
N PHE A 149 9.12 4.12 -33.67
CA PHE A 149 10.48 3.98 -34.22
C PHE A 149 11.40 3.30 -33.24
#